data_ba0c12fcdf1ae2f048a07b1c2e96b9da
#
_entry.id   ba0c12fcdf1ae2f048a07b1c2e96b9da
#
_cell.length_a   1.000
_cell.length_b   1.000
_cell.length_c   1.000
_cell.angle_alpha   90.00
_cell.angle_beta   90.00
_cell.angle_gamma   90.00
#
_symmetry.space_group_name_H-M   'P 1'
#
loop_
_entity.id
_entity.type
_entity.pdbx_description
1 polymer ?
#
loop_
_entity_poly.entity_id
_entity_poly.type
_entity_poly.pdbx_seq_one_letter_code
_entity_poly.pdbx_strand_id
1 'polypeptide(L)'
;MKLNQISFNIIAAAIKVHETLGPGLLESVYQKCMVIELRKLGLGVEAEVDLPVIYEGEKITELGFRIDLLVESAVIVELKSVEEVKPVHKKQLLTYLRLAKKDLGLLINFNEVLLKKGIVRVVNDFKEEAREKKA
;
A
#
# COMPACT_ATOMS: atom_id res chain seq x y z
N MET A 1 -16.40 4.66 -4.56
CA MET A 1 -16.12 3.23 -4.43
C MET A 1 -15.73 2.91 -3.00
N LYS A 2 -16.29 1.86 -2.42
CA LYS A 2 -16.01 1.47 -1.04
C LYS A 2 -14.64 0.82 -0.91
N LEU A 3 -14.02 0.92 0.27
CA LEU A 3 -12.68 0.39 0.53
C LEU A 3 -12.53 -1.10 0.18
N ASN A 4 -13.53 -1.91 0.50
CA ASN A 4 -13.48 -3.34 0.18
C ASN A 4 -13.50 -3.61 -1.33
N GLN A 5 -14.19 -2.80 -2.10
CA GLN A 5 -14.19 -2.90 -3.56
C GLN A 5 -12.84 -2.50 -4.14
N ILE A 6 -12.24 -1.44 -3.60
CA ILE A 6 -10.92 -0.99 -4.03
C ILE A 6 -9.89 -2.09 -3.73
N SER A 7 -9.88 -2.62 -2.50
CA SER A 7 -8.92 -3.67 -2.13
C SER A 7 -9.11 -4.94 -2.95
N PHE A 8 -10.35 -5.32 -3.23
CA PHE A 8 -10.64 -6.47 -4.11
C PHE A 8 -10.02 -6.28 -5.49
N ASN A 9 -10.19 -5.11 -6.08
CA ASN A 9 -9.62 -4.79 -7.39
C ASN A 9 -8.10 -4.76 -7.38
N ILE A 10 -7.50 -4.25 -6.31
CA ILE A 10 -6.05 -4.24 -6.15
C ILE A 10 -5.51 -5.67 -6.10
N ILE A 11 -6.14 -6.53 -5.33
CA ILE A 11 -5.74 -7.93 -5.21
C ILE A 11 -5.90 -8.66 -6.55
N ALA A 12 -7.00 -8.42 -7.25
CA ALA A 12 -7.21 -9.01 -8.57
C ALA A 12 -6.13 -8.59 -9.57
N ALA A 13 -5.75 -7.30 -9.56
CA ALA A 13 -4.68 -6.80 -10.40
C ALA A 13 -3.33 -7.45 -10.03
N ALA A 14 -3.06 -7.58 -8.75
CA ALA A 14 -1.82 -8.19 -8.26
C ALA A 14 -1.72 -9.67 -8.65
N ILE A 15 -2.81 -10.40 -8.55
CA ILE A 15 -2.88 -11.81 -8.97
C ILE A 15 -2.56 -11.94 -10.46
N LYS A 16 -3.14 -11.08 -11.28
CA LYS A 16 -2.88 -11.09 -12.72
C LYS A 16 -1.40 -10.81 -13.03
N VAL A 17 -0.82 -9.81 -12.39
CA VAL A 17 0.60 -9.48 -12.56
C VAL A 17 1.48 -10.66 -12.15
N HIS A 18 1.20 -11.26 -11.01
CA HIS A 18 1.97 -12.39 -10.49
C HIS A 18 1.84 -13.63 -11.36
N GLU A 19 0.64 -13.94 -11.85
CA GLU A 19 0.43 -15.06 -12.77
C GLU A 19 1.18 -14.88 -14.08
N THR A 20 1.32 -13.64 -14.54
CA THR A 20 2.01 -13.33 -15.79
C THR A 20 3.53 -13.36 -15.63
N LEU A 21 4.06 -12.78 -14.57
CA LEU A 21 5.50 -12.56 -14.39
C LEU A 21 6.16 -13.55 -13.43
N GLY A 22 5.42 -14.09 -12.49
CA GLY A 22 5.97 -14.93 -11.42
C GLY A 22 6.76 -14.13 -10.38
N PRO A 23 7.35 -14.82 -9.41
CA PRO A 23 8.17 -14.20 -8.36
C PRO A 23 9.58 -13.84 -8.87
N GLY A 24 10.33 -13.09 -8.05
CA GLY A 24 11.77 -12.92 -8.23
C GLY A 24 12.20 -11.69 -9.02
N LEU A 25 11.29 -10.83 -9.43
CA LEU A 25 11.65 -9.60 -10.12
C LEU A 25 11.82 -8.43 -9.13
N LEU A 26 12.34 -7.31 -9.63
CA LEU A 26 12.48 -6.10 -8.83
C LEU A 26 11.13 -5.48 -8.51
N GLU A 27 11.02 -4.85 -7.36
CA GLU A 27 9.80 -4.16 -6.92
C GLU A 27 9.33 -3.12 -7.94
N SER A 28 10.25 -2.39 -8.57
CA SER A 28 9.93 -1.38 -9.58
C SER A 28 9.21 -1.95 -10.80
N VAL A 29 9.50 -3.18 -11.18
CA VAL A 29 8.81 -3.85 -12.28
C VAL A 29 7.37 -4.14 -11.92
N TYR A 30 7.15 -4.71 -10.73
CA TYR A 30 5.80 -4.98 -10.25
C TYR A 30 4.99 -3.70 -10.09
N GLN A 31 5.60 -2.63 -9.61
CA GLN A 31 4.95 -1.34 -9.45
C GLN A 31 4.40 -0.82 -10.79
N LYS A 32 5.21 -0.83 -11.83
CA LYS A 32 4.78 -0.38 -13.16
C LYS A 32 3.65 -1.25 -13.72
N CYS A 33 3.75 -2.56 -13.53
CA CYS A 33 2.71 -3.49 -13.98
C CYS A 33 1.41 -3.30 -13.22
N MET A 34 1.48 -3.05 -11.92
CA MET A 34 0.31 -2.75 -11.10
C MET A 34 -0.40 -1.49 -11.58
N VAL A 35 0.33 -0.44 -11.90
CA VAL A 35 -0.24 0.80 -12.44
C VAL A 35 -1.04 0.51 -13.72
N ILE A 36 -0.46 -0.27 -14.63
CA ILE A 36 -1.12 -0.65 -15.88
C ILE A 36 -2.43 -1.39 -15.60
N GLU A 37 -2.38 -2.42 -14.76
CA GLU A 37 -3.55 -3.26 -14.48
C GLU A 37 -4.65 -2.49 -13.73
N LEU A 38 -4.27 -1.65 -12.77
CA LEU A 38 -5.24 -0.83 -12.02
C LEU A 38 -5.93 0.18 -12.93
N ARG A 39 -5.20 0.81 -13.83
CA ARG A 39 -5.78 1.75 -14.81
C ARG A 39 -6.73 1.06 -15.78
N LYS A 40 -6.43 -0.16 -16.20
CA LYS A 40 -7.33 -0.96 -17.03
C LYS A 40 -8.65 -1.25 -16.31
N LEU A 41 -8.64 -1.36 -15.00
CA LEU A 41 -9.85 -1.55 -14.19
C LEU A 41 -10.59 -0.22 -13.94
N GLY A 42 -10.10 0.89 -14.46
CA GLY A 42 -10.73 2.19 -14.30
C GLY A 42 -10.42 2.87 -12.96
N LEU A 43 -9.40 2.40 -12.23
CA LEU A 43 -9.04 2.98 -10.95
C LEU A 43 -8.01 4.09 -11.12
N GLY A 44 -8.17 5.16 -10.33
CA GLY A 44 -7.17 6.20 -10.19
C GLY A 44 -6.00 5.67 -9.37
N VAL A 45 -4.78 5.80 -9.88
CA VAL A 45 -3.59 5.35 -9.18
C VAL A 45 -2.48 6.37 -9.31
N GLU A 46 -1.86 6.69 -8.18
CA GLU A 46 -0.66 7.52 -8.12
C GLU A 46 0.48 6.65 -7.63
N ALA A 47 1.62 6.74 -8.30
CA ALA A 47 2.82 5.99 -7.96
C ALA A 47 3.86 6.91 -7.31
N GLU A 48 4.64 6.37 -6.37
CA GLU A 48 5.73 7.09 -5.72
C GLU A 48 5.29 8.42 -5.12
N VAL A 49 4.26 8.36 -4.28
CA VAL A 49 3.69 9.53 -3.63
C VAL A 49 4.54 9.92 -2.41
N ASP A 50 5.04 11.14 -2.41
CA ASP A 50 5.81 11.66 -1.29
C ASP A 50 4.93 11.80 -0.04
N LEU A 51 5.45 11.34 1.10
CA LEU A 51 4.78 11.40 2.38
C LEU A 51 5.68 12.15 3.37
N PRO A 52 5.46 13.44 3.56
CA PRO A 52 6.29 14.22 4.50
C PRO A 52 6.00 13.83 5.95
N VAL A 53 7.01 13.93 6.80
CA VAL A 53 6.86 13.77 8.25
C VAL A 53 6.64 15.15 8.86
N ILE A 54 5.49 15.34 9.48
CA ILE A 54 5.13 16.55 10.20
C ILE A 54 5.14 16.24 11.70
N TYR A 55 5.90 17.02 12.46
CA TYR A 55 5.99 16.86 13.91
C TYR A 55 5.73 18.22 14.57
N GLU A 56 4.71 18.28 15.40
CA GLU A 56 4.29 19.50 16.08
C GLU A 56 4.14 20.71 15.14
N GLY A 57 3.53 20.46 13.97
CA GLY A 57 3.29 21.48 12.96
C GLY A 57 4.47 21.78 12.05
N GLU A 58 5.62 21.19 12.30
CA GLU A 58 6.83 21.41 11.51
C GLU A 58 7.15 20.24 10.59
N LYS A 59 7.52 20.55 9.36
CA LYS A 59 8.00 19.55 8.41
C LYS A 59 9.44 19.18 8.76
N ILE A 60 9.63 17.93 9.22
CA ILE A 60 10.92 17.47 9.74
C ILE A 60 11.89 17.11 8.63
N THR A 61 11.39 16.59 7.53
CA THR A 61 12.25 16.15 6.42
C THR A 61 11.63 16.58 5.09
N GLU A 62 12.48 17.09 4.20
CA GLU A 62 12.08 17.39 2.83
C GLU A 62 11.98 16.13 1.99
N LEU A 63 12.79 15.12 2.36
CA LEU A 63 12.77 13.79 1.76
C LEU A 63 12.00 12.88 2.69
N GLY A 64 10.68 13.03 2.71
CA GLY A 64 9.82 12.13 3.45
C GLY A 64 9.86 10.72 2.89
N PHE A 65 9.02 9.87 3.42
CA PHE A 65 8.85 8.53 2.89
C PHE A 65 8.06 8.58 1.58
N ARG A 66 8.16 7.53 0.78
CA ARG A 66 7.38 7.39 -0.44
C ARG A 66 6.42 6.22 -0.31
N ILE A 67 5.20 6.48 -0.68
CA ILE A 67 4.17 5.46 -0.84
C ILE A 67 4.33 4.87 -2.24
N ASP A 68 4.43 3.54 -2.37
CA ASP A 68 4.57 2.91 -3.68
C ASP A 68 3.39 3.21 -4.58
N LEU A 69 2.18 2.94 -4.10
CA LEU A 69 0.95 3.24 -4.83
C LEU A 69 -0.11 3.78 -3.88
N LEU A 70 -0.83 4.79 -4.34
CA LEU A 70 -2.04 5.29 -3.69
C LEU A 70 -3.19 5.10 -4.68
N VAL A 71 -4.15 4.26 -4.31
CA VAL A 71 -5.25 3.85 -5.20
C VAL A 71 -6.54 4.52 -4.76
N GLU A 72 -7.20 5.20 -5.69
CA GLU A 72 -8.45 5.95 -5.48
C GLU A 72 -8.33 6.97 -4.34
N SER A 73 -7.14 7.51 -4.13
CA SER A 73 -6.81 8.40 -3.00
C SER A 73 -7.22 7.84 -1.64
N ALA A 74 -7.39 6.54 -1.51
CA ALA A 74 -7.96 5.90 -0.34
C ALA A 74 -7.14 4.74 0.23
N VAL A 75 -6.50 3.94 -0.63
CA VAL A 75 -5.77 2.74 -0.19
C VAL A 75 -4.29 2.88 -0.52
N ILE A 76 -3.45 2.71 0.49
CA ILE A 76 -2.00 2.66 0.33
C ILE A 76 -1.59 1.23 0.00
N VAL A 77 -0.79 1.06 -1.05
CA VAL A 77 -0.25 -0.25 -1.43
C VAL A 77 1.27 -0.19 -1.39
N GLU A 78 1.86 -1.07 -0.58
CA GLU A 78 3.30 -1.26 -0.51
C GLU A 78 3.68 -2.57 -1.17
N LEU A 79 4.62 -2.53 -2.08
CA LEU A 79 5.05 -3.68 -2.86
C LEU A 79 6.41 -4.16 -2.38
N LYS A 80 6.54 -5.46 -2.19
CA LYS A 80 7.79 -6.10 -1.77
C LYS A 80 8.15 -7.24 -2.72
N SER A 81 9.44 -7.53 -2.79
CA SER A 81 9.99 -8.71 -3.47
C SER A 81 11.10 -9.26 -2.58
N VAL A 82 10.70 -9.84 -1.45
CA VAL A 82 11.60 -10.29 -0.38
C VAL A 82 11.30 -11.74 -0.01
N GLU A 83 12.28 -12.44 0.57
CA GLU A 83 12.06 -13.83 1.02
C GLU A 83 10.97 -13.93 2.08
N GLU A 84 10.92 -12.95 2.99
CA GLU A 84 9.98 -12.96 4.09
C GLU A 84 9.54 -11.53 4.43
N VAL A 85 8.24 -11.33 4.57
CA VAL A 85 7.68 -10.09 5.11
C VAL A 85 7.87 -10.10 6.62
N LYS A 86 8.66 -9.15 7.12
CA LYS A 86 8.96 -9.03 8.55
C LYS A 86 7.96 -8.11 9.25
N PRO A 87 7.83 -8.24 10.60
CA PRO A 87 6.94 -7.35 11.36
C PRO A 87 7.20 -5.86 11.13
N VAL A 88 8.45 -5.46 10.91
CA VAL A 88 8.80 -4.05 10.64
C VAL A 88 8.12 -3.52 9.38
N HIS A 89 7.93 -4.36 8.37
CA HIS A 89 7.27 -3.94 7.13
C HIS A 89 5.81 -3.57 7.37
N LYS A 90 5.13 -4.37 8.20
CA LYS A 90 3.72 -4.11 8.58
C LYS A 90 3.59 -2.86 9.43
N LYS A 91 4.50 -2.67 10.37
CA LYS A 91 4.56 -1.49 11.23
C LYS A 91 4.80 -0.23 10.42
N GLN A 92 5.68 -0.30 9.43
CA GLN A 92 5.96 0.81 8.54
C GLN A 92 4.72 1.22 7.74
N LEU A 93 3.99 0.26 7.20
CA LEU A 93 2.75 0.55 6.49
C LEU A 93 1.72 1.21 7.42
N LEU A 94 1.58 0.73 8.64
CA LEU A 94 0.68 1.35 9.62
C LEU A 94 1.10 2.80 9.92
N THR A 95 2.39 3.06 10.03
CA THR A 95 2.91 4.42 10.19
C THR A 95 2.55 5.31 9.01
N TYR A 96 2.69 4.81 7.79
CA TYR A 96 2.30 5.55 6.58
C TYR A 96 0.81 5.87 6.57
N LEU A 97 -0.04 4.93 6.97
CA LEU A 97 -1.47 5.15 7.08
C LEU A 97 -1.81 6.28 8.06
N ARG A 98 -1.12 6.31 9.20
CA ARG A 98 -1.31 7.37 10.20
C ARG A 98 -0.88 8.73 9.66
N LEU A 99 0.30 8.80 9.05
CA LEU A 99 0.81 10.05 8.48
C LEU A 99 -0.06 10.58 7.35
N ALA A 100 -0.53 9.69 6.48
CA ALA A 100 -1.37 10.04 5.33
C ALA A 100 -2.85 10.20 5.69
N LYS A 101 -3.24 9.84 6.90
CA LYS A 101 -4.65 9.84 7.36
C LYS A 101 -5.53 8.96 6.47
N LYS A 102 -5.06 7.77 6.16
CA LYS A 102 -5.79 6.76 5.39
C LYS A 102 -6.14 5.58 6.30
N ASP A 103 -7.22 4.90 5.96
CA ASP A 103 -7.78 3.84 6.80
C ASP A 103 -7.27 2.44 6.45
N LEU A 104 -6.86 2.21 5.22
CA LEU A 104 -6.53 0.88 4.73
C LEU A 104 -5.25 0.87 3.91
N GLY A 105 -4.41 -0.13 4.19
CA GLY A 105 -3.23 -0.43 3.39
C GLY A 105 -3.14 -1.91 3.05
N LEU A 106 -2.49 -2.19 1.95
CA LEU A 106 -2.15 -3.55 1.52
C LEU A 106 -0.64 -3.65 1.34
N LEU A 107 -0.05 -4.68 1.92
CA LEU A 107 1.33 -5.06 1.70
C LEU A 107 1.32 -6.30 0.82
N ILE A 108 1.97 -6.24 -0.33
CA ILE A 108 1.96 -7.35 -1.29
C ILE A 108 3.39 -7.77 -1.59
N ASN A 109 3.73 -8.99 -1.22
CA ASN A 109 5.03 -9.59 -1.51
C ASN A 109 4.93 -10.48 -2.76
N PHE A 110 5.47 -9.99 -3.86
CA PHE A 110 5.46 -10.71 -5.14
C PHE A 110 6.45 -11.86 -5.21
N ASN A 111 7.33 -11.99 -4.24
CA ASN A 111 8.32 -13.07 -4.21
C ASN A 111 7.72 -14.41 -3.74
N GLU A 112 6.49 -14.41 -3.27
CA GLU A 112 5.80 -15.64 -2.91
C GLU A 112 5.49 -16.49 -4.14
N VAL A 113 5.59 -17.81 -4.00
CA VAL A 113 5.16 -18.74 -5.05
C VAL A 113 3.66 -18.64 -5.25
N LEU A 114 2.91 -18.56 -4.17
CA LEU A 114 1.48 -18.31 -4.18
C LEU A 114 1.24 -16.91 -3.62
N LEU A 115 0.83 -15.97 -4.46
CA LEU A 115 0.73 -14.56 -4.10
C LEU A 115 -0.14 -14.29 -2.87
N LYS A 116 -1.23 -14.99 -2.75
CA LYS A 116 -2.18 -14.84 -1.64
C LYS A 116 -1.52 -14.98 -0.26
N LYS A 117 -0.44 -15.75 -0.15
CA LYS A 117 0.33 -15.87 1.09
C LYS A 117 1.18 -14.64 1.39
N GLY A 118 1.42 -13.81 0.41
CA GLY A 118 2.20 -12.57 0.54
C GLY A 118 1.35 -11.32 0.69
N ILE A 119 0.03 -11.44 0.81
CA ILE A 119 -0.86 -10.29 0.93
C ILE A 119 -1.21 -10.07 2.40
N VAL A 120 -0.92 -8.89 2.91
CA VAL A 120 -1.25 -8.49 4.28
C VAL A 120 -2.12 -7.24 4.24
N ARG A 121 -3.26 -7.30 4.90
CA ARG A 121 -4.17 -6.18 5.06
C ARG A 121 -3.86 -5.46 6.38
N VAL A 122 -3.64 -4.17 6.33
CA VAL A 122 -3.38 -3.34 7.51
C VAL A 122 -4.43 -2.26 7.63
N VAL A 123 -5.06 -2.17 8.79
CA VAL A 123 -6.13 -1.21 9.07
C VAL A 123 -5.63 -0.20 10.11
N ASN A 124 -5.93 1.07 9.89
CA ASN A 124 -5.56 2.14 10.80
C ASN A 124 -6.71 2.41 11.81
N ASP A 125 -6.71 1.66 12.91
CA ASP A 125 -7.72 1.80 13.96
C ASP A 125 -7.48 3.00 14.88
N PHE A 126 -6.25 3.51 14.92
CA PHE A 126 -5.87 4.64 15.79
C PHE A 126 -6.68 5.90 15.53
N LYS A 127 -7.06 6.11 14.29
CA LYS A 127 -7.84 7.27 13.88
C LYS A 127 -9.23 7.28 14.49
N GLU A 128 -9.85 6.11 14.61
CA GLU A 128 -11.17 5.94 15.23
C GLU A 128 -11.10 6.09 16.74
N GLU A 129 -10.12 5.46 17.40
CA GLU A 129 -9.89 5.61 18.84
C GLU A 129 -9.66 7.07 19.22
N ALA A 130 -8.86 7.80 18.45
CA ALA A 130 -8.61 9.21 18.70
C ALA A 130 -9.88 10.06 18.55
N ARG A 131 -10.76 9.72 17.62
CA ARG A 131 -12.06 10.39 17.45
C ARG A 131 -13.00 10.09 18.60
N GLU A 132 -13.09 8.85 19.03
CA GLU A 132 -13.92 8.43 20.17
C GLU A 132 -13.49 9.11 21.47
N LYS A 133 -12.20 9.21 21.72
CA LYS A 133 -11.66 9.88 22.90
C LYS A 133 -11.92 11.39 22.91
N LYS A 134 -12.14 11.99 21.76
CA LYS A 134 -12.47 13.41 21.64
C LYS A 134 -13.96 13.70 21.74
N ALA A 135 -14.76 12.68 21.57
CA ALA A 135 -16.20 12.78 21.70
C ALA A 135 -16.60 12.66 23.17
#